data_b5f560caef182f3106169baab713bb20
#
_entry.id   b5f560caef182f3106169baab713bb20
#
_cell.length_a   1.000
_cell.length_b   1.000
_cell.length_c   1.000
_cell.angle_alpha   90.00
_cell.angle_beta   90.00
_cell.angle_gamma   90.00
#
_symmetry.space_group_name_H-M   'P 1'
#
loop_
_entity.id
_entity.type
_entity.pdbx_description
1 polymer ?
#
loop_
_entity_poly.entity_id
_entity_poly.type
_entity_poly.pdbx_seq_one_letter_code
_entity_poly.pdbx_strand_id
1 'polypeptide(L)'
;MGRPKYFTPAEVSAHNTADDLWVSFLGKVCDLTPLMSQYKGDALLLPIMDCAGKDISSWFDPETRDVRRYVDPQTKCVRYYTPRGRFVHVPPSGPCSNWDSSIGEPWWRDKRYEVGLLSAKTRWIRVVNTLTSQEQRMEVRFLRHTSPAAVRLMLWSWRPDPVAPPPQVCSEETLNEILQRYLHYNSHARSYTWKHAGANLDMSRTLSENNVPDDDVELERLRLDSDLFTPAILLHFNDDLTEG
;
A
#
# COMPACT_ATOMS: atom_id res chain seq x y z
N MET A 1 -20.99 -2.84 8.60
CA MET A 1 -19.70 -2.17 8.41
C MET A 1 -19.16 -2.66 7.08
N GLY A 2 -18.76 -1.74 6.17
CA GLY A 2 -18.10 -2.13 4.93
C GLY A 2 -16.74 -2.78 5.21
N ARG A 3 -16.23 -3.58 4.26
CA ARG A 3 -14.88 -4.13 4.33
C ARG A 3 -13.84 -2.98 4.33
N PRO A 4 -12.76 -3.06 5.10
CA PRO A 4 -11.69 -2.07 5.03
C PRO A 4 -11.04 -2.10 3.64
N LYS A 5 -10.68 -0.94 3.13
CA LYS A 5 -9.92 -0.83 1.88
C LYS A 5 -8.45 -1.14 2.17
N TYR A 6 -7.82 -1.93 1.31
CA TYR A 6 -6.40 -2.25 1.41
C TYR A 6 -5.59 -1.45 0.39
N PHE A 7 -4.38 -1.10 0.78
CA PHE A 7 -3.43 -0.36 -0.04
C PHE A 7 -2.08 -1.06 -0.04
N THR A 8 -1.42 -1.03 -1.17
CA THR A 8 -0.04 -1.51 -1.29
C THR A 8 0.95 -0.45 -0.82
N PRO A 9 2.17 -0.83 -0.41
CA PRO A 9 3.22 0.14 -0.10
C PRO A 9 3.55 1.07 -1.26
N ALA A 10 3.39 0.61 -2.50
CA ALA A 10 3.65 1.44 -3.67
C ALA A 10 2.55 2.49 -3.89
N GLU A 11 1.28 2.16 -3.62
CA GLU A 11 0.21 3.17 -3.64
C GLU A 11 0.47 4.24 -2.60
N VAL A 12 0.84 3.87 -1.37
CA VAL A 12 1.21 4.84 -0.34
C VAL A 12 2.38 5.71 -0.80
N SER A 13 3.39 5.12 -1.43
CA SER A 13 4.58 5.85 -1.90
C SER A 13 4.31 6.84 -3.04
N ALA A 14 3.21 6.68 -3.77
CA ALA A 14 2.80 7.62 -4.81
C ALA A 14 2.32 8.96 -4.22
N HIS A 15 1.77 8.94 -2.99
CA HIS A 15 1.27 10.12 -2.27
C HIS A 15 2.37 10.74 -1.40
N ASN A 16 3.38 11.33 -2.04
CA ASN A 16 4.62 11.78 -1.38
C ASN A 16 4.88 13.29 -1.48
N THR A 17 3.86 14.08 -1.77
CA THR A 17 3.96 15.54 -1.87
C THR A 17 3.25 16.23 -0.71
N ALA A 18 3.53 17.51 -0.47
CA ALA A 18 2.88 18.27 0.58
C ALA A 18 1.37 18.45 0.38
N ASP A 19 0.92 18.46 -0.87
CA ASP A 19 -0.49 18.63 -1.25
C ASP A 19 -1.23 17.29 -1.38
N ASP A 20 -0.48 16.18 -1.31
CA ASP A 20 -1.00 14.81 -1.36
C ASP A 20 -0.06 13.91 -0.56
N LEU A 21 -0.27 13.87 0.76
CA LEU A 21 0.65 13.25 1.70
C LEU A 21 -0.01 12.10 2.46
N TRP A 22 0.44 10.90 2.14
CA TRP A 22 0.06 9.71 2.89
C TRP A 22 1.25 9.12 3.64
N VAL A 23 0.94 8.47 4.74
CA VAL A 23 1.92 7.65 5.50
C VAL A 23 1.26 6.35 5.91
N SER A 24 2.07 5.32 6.16
CA SER A 24 1.60 4.11 6.81
C SER A 24 2.28 3.91 8.16
N PHE A 25 1.55 3.38 9.13
CA PHE A 25 2.10 2.94 10.42
C PHE A 25 1.21 1.90 11.09
N LEU A 26 1.83 0.91 11.69
CA LEU A 26 1.17 -0.19 12.42
C LEU A 26 0.03 -0.84 11.60
N GLY A 27 0.24 -1.00 10.29
CA GLY A 27 -0.72 -1.60 9.37
C GLY A 27 -1.88 -0.70 8.94
N LYS A 28 -1.88 0.58 9.32
CA LYS A 28 -2.85 1.59 8.86
C LYS A 28 -2.25 2.46 7.79
N VAL A 29 -3.11 2.99 6.92
CA VAL A 29 -2.76 4.03 5.94
C VAL A 29 -3.55 5.28 6.28
N CYS A 30 -2.84 6.40 6.40
CA CYS A 30 -3.40 7.70 6.76
C CYS A 30 -3.11 8.74 5.68
N ASP A 31 -4.15 9.45 5.28
CA ASP A 31 -4.05 10.67 4.46
C ASP A 31 -3.89 11.88 5.39
N LEU A 32 -2.70 12.46 5.39
CA LEU A 32 -2.36 13.62 6.20
C LEU A 32 -2.42 14.94 5.41
N THR A 33 -2.92 14.94 4.18
CA THR A 33 -3.11 16.14 3.37
C THR A 33 -3.94 17.22 4.11
N PRO A 34 -5.06 16.86 4.79
CA PRO A 34 -5.81 17.84 5.59
C PRO A 34 -4.98 18.43 6.76
N LEU A 35 -4.14 17.59 7.39
CA LEU A 35 -3.25 18.05 8.47
C LEU A 35 -2.21 19.03 7.95
N MET A 36 -1.63 18.76 6.76
CA MET A 36 -0.68 19.66 6.10
C MET A 36 -1.30 21.03 5.81
N SER A 37 -2.57 21.03 5.37
CA SER A 37 -3.31 22.26 5.10
C SER A 37 -3.64 23.04 6.37
N GLN A 38 -4.02 22.34 7.45
CA GLN A 38 -4.38 22.94 8.74
C GLN A 38 -3.20 23.65 9.42
N TYR A 39 -2.00 23.04 9.38
CA TYR A 39 -0.79 23.56 10.03
C TYR A 39 0.21 24.15 9.03
N LYS A 40 -0.27 24.65 7.89
CA LYS A 40 0.58 25.18 6.82
C LYS A 40 1.54 26.25 7.35
N GLY A 41 2.84 26.02 7.12
CA GLY A 41 3.92 26.91 7.55
C GLY A 41 4.49 26.60 8.94
N ASP A 42 3.93 25.64 9.68
CA ASP A 42 4.52 25.20 10.95
C ASP A 42 5.71 24.26 10.69
N ALA A 43 6.85 24.57 11.32
CA ALA A 43 8.05 23.74 11.24
C ALA A 43 7.85 22.32 11.80
N LEU A 44 6.84 22.09 12.63
CA LEU A 44 6.49 20.77 13.16
C LEU A 44 5.92 19.82 12.10
N LEU A 45 5.59 20.30 10.90
CA LEU A 45 5.22 19.46 9.78
C LEU A 45 6.42 18.82 9.07
N LEU A 46 7.61 19.42 9.16
CA LEU A 46 8.80 18.97 8.42
C LEU A 46 9.12 17.48 8.63
N PRO A 47 9.12 16.93 9.86
CA PRO A 47 9.40 15.51 10.05
C PRO A 47 8.41 14.59 9.36
N ILE A 48 7.14 15.00 9.26
CA ILE A 48 6.07 14.24 8.57
C ILE A 48 6.30 14.33 7.06
N MET A 49 6.58 15.53 6.53
CA MET A 49 6.88 15.75 5.12
C MET A 49 8.06 14.91 4.63
N ASP A 50 9.13 14.81 5.42
CA ASP A 50 10.29 13.96 5.11
C ASP A 50 9.96 12.47 5.00
N CYS A 51 8.84 12.07 5.57
CA CYS A 51 8.35 10.70 5.57
C CYS A 51 7.14 10.50 4.68
N ALA A 52 6.79 11.47 3.82
CA ALA A 52 5.70 11.35 2.87
C ALA A 52 5.85 10.09 2.01
N GLY A 53 4.78 9.32 1.86
CA GLY A 53 4.77 8.07 1.10
C GLY A 53 5.50 6.88 1.77
N LYS A 54 5.90 6.99 3.03
CA LYS A 54 6.72 5.97 3.72
C LYS A 54 6.00 5.35 4.91
N ASP A 55 6.51 4.19 5.34
CA ASP A 55 6.13 3.58 6.60
C ASP A 55 6.92 4.21 7.76
N ILE A 56 6.16 4.67 8.77
CA ILE A 56 6.68 5.28 10.00
C ILE A 56 6.32 4.45 11.24
N SER A 57 6.04 3.16 11.09
CA SER A 57 5.72 2.25 12.19
C SER A 57 6.78 2.28 13.30
N SER A 58 8.04 2.52 12.96
CA SER A 58 9.14 2.62 13.92
C SER A 58 9.00 3.77 14.93
N TRP A 59 8.17 4.78 14.65
CA TRP A 59 7.93 5.90 15.56
C TRP A 59 6.92 5.54 16.65
N PHE A 60 6.14 4.50 16.46
CA PHE A 60 5.02 4.11 17.31
C PHE A 60 5.30 2.81 18.06
N ASP A 61 4.72 2.71 19.21
CA ASP A 61 4.69 1.49 19.99
C ASP A 61 3.51 0.62 19.56
N PRO A 62 3.74 -0.65 19.18
CA PRO A 62 2.68 -1.51 18.67
C PRO A 62 1.63 -1.89 19.73
N GLU A 63 1.97 -1.89 21.03
CA GLU A 63 1.06 -2.24 22.10
C GLU A 63 0.15 -1.06 22.47
N THR A 64 0.74 0.11 22.69
CA THR A 64 -0.01 1.31 23.10
C THR A 64 -0.61 2.06 21.92
N ARG A 65 -0.13 1.81 20.69
CA ARG A 65 -0.45 2.54 19.46
C ARG A 65 -0.22 4.05 19.57
N ASP A 66 0.72 4.43 20.42
CA ASP A 66 1.12 5.81 20.67
C ASP A 66 2.58 6.02 20.26
N VAL A 67 3.01 7.27 20.18
CA VAL A 67 4.42 7.60 19.91
C VAL A 67 5.30 6.92 20.95
N ARG A 68 6.34 6.21 20.50
CA ARG A 68 7.29 5.54 21.39
C ARG A 68 7.88 6.50 22.39
N ARG A 69 8.14 6.00 23.60
CA ARG A 69 8.79 6.74 24.66
C ARG A 69 10.09 6.03 25.07
N TYR A 70 11.04 6.81 25.50
CA TYR A 70 12.30 6.31 26.05
C TYR A 70 12.71 7.14 27.28
N VAL A 71 13.54 6.56 28.11
CA VAL A 71 14.14 7.27 29.25
C VAL A 71 15.46 7.88 28.76
N ASP A 72 15.55 9.19 28.78
CA ASP A 72 16.77 9.91 28.46
C ASP A 72 17.89 9.51 29.47
N PRO A 73 19.03 8.98 29.01
CA PRO A 73 20.07 8.48 29.90
C PRO A 73 20.73 9.58 30.72
N GLN A 74 20.70 10.84 30.27
CA GLN A 74 21.30 11.98 30.96
C GLN A 74 20.35 12.59 31.98
N THR A 75 19.11 12.91 31.54
CA THR A 75 18.14 13.61 32.40
C THR A 75 17.27 12.69 33.23
N LYS A 76 17.29 11.35 32.93
CA LYS A 76 16.40 10.33 33.52
C LYS A 76 14.91 10.63 33.33
N CYS A 77 14.56 11.56 32.47
CA CYS A 77 13.18 11.89 32.16
C CYS A 77 12.66 11.03 30.99
N VAL A 78 11.37 10.72 31.02
CA VAL A 78 10.68 10.07 29.91
C VAL A 78 10.49 11.09 28.76
N ARG A 79 10.93 10.72 27.56
CA ARG A 79 10.79 11.55 26.35
C ARG A 79 10.11 10.76 25.24
N TYR A 80 9.49 11.49 24.32
CA TYR A 80 8.96 10.91 23.08
C TYR A 80 10.10 10.62 22.09
N TYR A 81 10.01 9.47 21.42
CA TYR A 81 10.95 9.08 20.38
C TYR A 81 10.55 9.76 19.06
N THR A 82 11.29 10.80 18.70
CA THR A 82 11.05 11.61 17.49
C THR A 82 12.33 11.68 16.66
N PRO A 83 12.63 10.64 15.85
CA PRO A 83 13.95 10.46 15.21
C PRO A 83 14.28 11.53 14.18
N ARG A 84 13.28 12.23 13.64
CA ARG A 84 13.43 13.33 12.68
C ARG A 84 13.09 14.69 13.27
N GLY A 85 12.95 14.78 14.58
CA GLY A 85 12.50 15.98 15.28
C GLY A 85 11.04 15.87 15.75
N ARG A 86 10.66 16.78 16.65
CA ARG A 86 9.29 16.87 17.17
C ARG A 86 8.33 17.21 16.02
N PHE A 87 7.20 16.54 15.97
CA PHE A 87 6.16 16.76 14.98
C PHE A 87 4.82 17.17 15.62
N VAL A 88 3.89 17.58 14.80
CA VAL A 88 2.56 18.07 15.22
C VAL A 88 1.88 17.09 16.17
N HIS A 89 1.28 17.61 17.23
CA HIS A 89 0.59 16.91 18.34
C HIS A 89 1.52 16.19 19.33
N VAL A 90 2.83 16.12 19.10
CA VAL A 90 3.77 15.62 20.11
C VAL A 90 4.07 16.71 21.13
N PRO A 91 3.85 16.46 22.44
CA PRO A 91 4.17 17.46 23.46
C PRO A 91 5.65 17.83 23.47
N PRO A 92 6.00 19.05 23.83
CA PRO A 92 7.37 19.48 23.99
C PRO A 92 8.05 18.71 25.15
N SER A 93 9.36 18.54 25.07
CA SER A 93 10.16 17.83 26.10
C SER A 93 10.38 18.61 27.38
N GLY A 94 9.95 19.85 27.46
CA GLY A 94 10.04 20.73 28.63
C GLY A 94 8.90 21.75 28.64
N PRO A 95 8.77 22.54 29.73
CA PRO A 95 7.75 23.57 29.82
C PRO A 95 7.82 24.52 28.62
N CYS A 96 6.70 24.71 27.94
CA CYS A 96 6.59 25.58 26.78
C CYS A 96 5.28 26.39 26.87
N SER A 97 5.38 27.72 26.93
CA SER A 97 4.22 28.58 27.04
C SER A 97 3.33 28.58 25.80
N ASN A 98 3.89 28.18 24.65
CA ASN A 98 3.18 28.11 23.36
C ASN A 98 2.53 26.74 23.10
N TRP A 99 2.60 25.82 24.08
CA TRP A 99 1.95 24.53 23.93
C TRP A 99 0.47 24.63 24.30
N ASP A 100 -0.38 24.40 23.31
CA ASP A 100 -1.81 24.25 23.52
C ASP A 100 -2.14 22.81 23.86
N SER A 101 -2.62 22.55 25.07
CA SER A 101 -3.07 21.24 25.53
C SER A 101 -4.49 20.88 25.06
N SER A 102 -5.19 21.83 24.43
CA SER A 102 -6.57 21.68 23.96
C SER A 102 -6.68 21.13 22.54
N ILE A 103 -5.58 20.63 21.95
CA ILE A 103 -5.50 20.15 20.56
C ILE A 103 -6.45 18.98 20.26
N GLY A 104 -7.11 18.38 21.28
CA GLY A 104 -7.98 17.22 21.10
C GLY A 104 -7.20 15.93 20.87
N GLU A 105 -7.77 15.04 20.05
CA GLU A 105 -7.16 13.76 19.72
C GLU A 105 -6.00 13.95 18.73
N PRO A 106 -4.81 13.37 19.01
CA PRO A 106 -3.67 13.49 18.10
C PRO A 106 -3.94 12.77 16.78
N TRP A 107 -3.37 13.26 15.67
CA TRP A 107 -3.65 12.78 14.32
C TRP A 107 -3.47 11.25 14.15
N TRP A 108 -2.55 10.62 14.87
CA TRP A 108 -2.31 9.17 14.78
C TRP A 108 -3.37 8.32 15.48
N ARG A 109 -4.28 8.91 16.24
CA ARG A 109 -5.45 8.27 16.85
C ARG A 109 -6.74 8.66 16.16
N ASP A 110 -6.77 9.80 15.52
CA ASP A 110 -7.95 10.35 14.85
C ASP A 110 -8.28 9.57 13.58
N LYS A 111 -9.43 8.92 13.60
CA LYS A 111 -9.94 8.11 12.48
C LYS A 111 -10.22 8.90 11.21
N ARG A 112 -10.33 10.23 11.30
CA ARG A 112 -10.58 11.08 10.11
C ARG A 112 -9.46 11.00 9.09
N TYR A 113 -8.24 10.71 9.54
CA TYR A 113 -7.08 10.54 8.66
C TYR A 113 -6.90 9.12 8.13
N GLU A 114 -7.57 8.11 8.73
CA GLU A 114 -7.44 6.71 8.33
C GLU A 114 -8.23 6.45 7.04
N VAL A 115 -7.52 6.17 5.94
CA VAL A 115 -8.14 5.85 4.62
C VAL A 115 -8.25 4.36 4.38
N GLY A 116 -7.51 3.53 5.11
CA GLY A 116 -7.57 2.07 5.03
C GLY A 116 -6.41 1.37 5.72
N LEU A 117 -6.17 0.14 5.31
CA LEU A 117 -5.13 -0.71 5.86
C LEU A 117 -4.01 -0.94 4.85
N LEU A 118 -2.77 -1.04 5.35
CA LEU A 118 -1.65 -1.47 4.54
C LEU A 118 -1.73 -2.98 4.33
N SER A 119 -1.61 -3.45 3.11
CA SER A 119 -1.55 -4.87 2.81
C SER A 119 -0.35 -5.53 3.50
N ALA A 120 -0.60 -6.63 4.19
CA ALA A 120 0.46 -7.42 4.82
C ALA A 120 1.29 -8.18 3.78
N LYS A 121 0.65 -8.57 2.68
CA LYS A 121 1.27 -9.28 1.57
C LYS A 121 0.65 -8.87 0.25
N THR A 122 1.50 -8.60 -0.69
CA THR A 122 1.12 -8.32 -2.06
C THR A 122 1.47 -9.52 -2.93
N ARG A 123 0.74 -9.74 -4.03
CA ARG A 123 0.88 -10.92 -4.90
C ARG A 123 0.93 -10.50 -6.36
N TRP A 124 1.64 -11.33 -7.13
CA TRP A 124 1.62 -11.27 -8.58
C TRP A 124 0.49 -12.11 -9.14
N ILE A 125 -0.22 -11.55 -10.06
CA ILE A 125 -1.15 -12.29 -10.90
C ILE A 125 -0.98 -11.86 -12.35
N ARG A 126 -1.25 -12.78 -13.24
CA ARG A 126 -1.25 -12.57 -14.67
C ARG A 126 -2.70 -12.65 -15.16
N VAL A 127 -3.22 -11.55 -15.69
CA VAL A 127 -4.58 -11.52 -16.24
C VAL A 127 -4.48 -11.63 -17.76
N VAL A 128 -5.08 -12.66 -18.33
CA VAL A 128 -5.02 -12.97 -19.76
C VAL A 128 -6.42 -12.90 -20.36
N ASN A 129 -6.61 -12.02 -21.32
CA ASN A 129 -7.84 -11.96 -22.09
C ASN A 129 -7.77 -13.01 -23.20
N THR A 130 -8.60 -14.04 -23.11
CA THR A 130 -8.58 -15.16 -24.07
C THR A 130 -9.09 -14.79 -25.47
N LEU A 131 -9.91 -13.75 -25.59
CA LEU A 131 -10.43 -13.30 -26.87
C LEU A 131 -9.39 -12.54 -27.70
N THR A 132 -8.61 -11.67 -27.05
CA THR A 132 -7.64 -10.81 -27.73
C THR A 132 -6.21 -11.34 -27.65
N SER A 133 -6.00 -12.41 -26.90
CA SER A 133 -4.67 -12.94 -26.53
C SER A 133 -3.76 -11.89 -25.83
N GLN A 134 -4.35 -10.81 -25.33
CA GLN A 134 -3.62 -9.80 -24.57
C GLN A 134 -3.38 -10.29 -23.16
N GLU A 135 -2.12 -10.26 -22.78
CA GLU A 135 -1.69 -10.57 -21.42
C GLU A 135 -1.32 -9.28 -20.69
N GLN A 136 -1.93 -9.08 -19.52
CA GLN A 136 -1.58 -8.00 -18.62
C GLN A 136 -0.99 -8.58 -17.36
N ARG A 137 0.27 -8.32 -17.10
CA ARG A 137 0.89 -8.59 -15.82
C ARG A 137 0.50 -7.52 -14.81
N MET A 138 -0.01 -7.95 -13.68
CA MET A 138 -0.26 -7.09 -12.52
C MET A 138 0.84 -7.37 -11.51
N GLU A 139 1.78 -6.44 -11.43
CA GLU A 139 3.00 -6.60 -10.62
C GLU A 139 2.84 -6.10 -9.20
N VAL A 140 3.43 -6.86 -8.30
CA VAL A 140 3.66 -6.48 -6.91
C VAL A 140 5.12 -6.71 -6.56
N ARG A 141 5.89 -5.68 -6.46
CA ARG A 141 7.32 -5.80 -6.18
C ARG A 141 7.62 -5.54 -4.72
N PHE A 142 8.09 -6.56 -4.02
CA PHE A 142 8.79 -6.40 -2.75
C PHE A 142 10.22 -5.90 -3.03
N LEU A 143 10.49 -4.63 -2.79
CA LEU A 143 11.87 -4.14 -2.75
C LEU A 143 12.50 -4.54 -1.43
N ARG A 144 12.94 -5.81 -1.31
CA ARG A 144 13.98 -6.16 -0.35
C ARG A 144 15.32 -5.70 -0.94
N HIS A 145 15.90 -4.68 -0.30
CA HIS A 145 17.32 -4.30 -0.39
C HIS A 145 18.06 -4.61 -1.70
N THR A 146 17.70 -3.97 -2.79
CA THR A 146 18.63 -3.80 -3.89
C THR A 146 19.40 -2.51 -3.66
N SER A 147 20.74 -2.59 -3.71
CA SER A 147 21.61 -1.43 -3.54
C SER A 147 21.28 -0.35 -4.58
N PRO A 148 21.48 0.94 -4.26
CA PRO A 148 21.16 2.06 -5.18
C PRO A 148 21.83 1.94 -6.56
N ALA A 149 22.91 1.16 -6.70
CA ALA A 149 23.63 0.94 -7.94
C ALA A 149 22.88 0.01 -8.91
N ALA A 150 22.16 -1.01 -8.43
CA ALA A 150 21.43 -1.95 -9.28
C ALA A 150 20.17 -1.31 -9.91
N VAL A 151 19.53 -0.39 -9.19
CA VAL A 151 18.38 0.38 -9.71
C VAL A 151 18.79 1.29 -10.88
N ARG A 152 20.02 1.82 -10.85
CA ARG A 152 20.50 2.73 -11.90
C ARG A 152 20.85 2.02 -13.20
N LEU A 153 21.21 0.73 -13.17
CA LEU A 153 21.55 -0.03 -14.38
C LEU A 153 20.30 -0.56 -15.11
N MET A 154 19.22 -0.88 -14.38
CA MET A 154 17.98 -1.35 -15.01
C MET A 154 17.18 -0.24 -15.70
N LEU A 155 17.36 1.03 -15.31
CA LEU A 155 16.69 2.19 -15.91
C LEU A 155 17.25 2.60 -17.28
N TRP A 156 18.37 2.02 -17.73
CA TRP A 156 19.04 2.42 -18.98
C TRP A 156 18.74 1.53 -20.19
N SER A 157 18.12 0.39 -19.99
CA SER A 157 17.93 -0.56 -21.09
C SER A 157 16.49 -0.74 -21.59
N TRP A 158 15.49 -0.07 -20.99
CA TRP A 158 14.12 -0.18 -21.47
C TRP A 158 13.40 1.18 -21.46
N ARG A 159 13.09 1.70 -22.64
CA ARG A 159 12.08 2.75 -22.86
C ARG A 159 10.81 2.08 -23.34
N PRO A 160 9.79 1.94 -22.53
CA PRO A 160 8.43 2.08 -23.02
C PRO A 160 7.89 3.46 -22.66
N ASP A 161 6.89 3.93 -23.40
CA ASP A 161 6.11 5.13 -23.12
C ASP A 161 5.70 5.23 -21.65
N PRO A 162 5.43 6.46 -21.12
CA PRO A 162 5.02 6.64 -19.74
C PRO A 162 3.60 6.10 -19.51
N VAL A 163 3.49 4.78 -19.50
CA VAL A 163 2.30 4.08 -19.06
C VAL A 163 2.37 4.00 -17.55
N ALA A 164 1.27 4.36 -16.89
CA ALA A 164 1.12 4.23 -15.44
C ALA A 164 1.58 2.85 -14.97
N PRO A 165 2.26 2.75 -13.81
CA PRO A 165 2.70 1.46 -13.31
C PRO A 165 1.51 0.50 -13.22
N PRO A 166 1.70 -0.79 -13.55
CA PRO A 166 0.63 -1.79 -13.51
C PRO A 166 0.02 -1.85 -12.11
N PRO A 167 -1.31 -2.04 -11.99
CA PRO A 167 -1.98 -2.03 -10.71
C PRO A 167 -1.50 -3.21 -9.86
N GLN A 168 -1.16 -2.88 -8.63
CA GLN A 168 -0.81 -3.86 -7.62
C GLN A 168 -2.07 -4.41 -6.98
N VAL A 169 -2.09 -5.69 -6.60
CA VAL A 169 -3.19 -6.31 -5.89
C VAL A 169 -2.76 -6.73 -4.49
N CYS A 170 -3.62 -6.49 -3.53
CA CYS A 170 -3.40 -6.93 -2.16
C CYS A 170 -3.92 -8.36 -1.99
N SER A 171 -3.23 -9.20 -1.21
CA SER A 171 -3.66 -10.57 -0.97
C SER A 171 -5.03 -10.64 -0.28
N GLU A 172 -5.37 -9.61 0.45
CA GLU A 172 -6.62 -9.46 1.20
C GLU A 172 -7.79 -8.95 0.34
N GLU A 173 -7.52 -8.48 -0.88
CA GLU A 173 -8.58 -8.01 -1.79
C GLU A 173 -9.42 -9.14 -2.34
N THR A 174 -10.72 -8.88 -2.50
CA THR A 174 -11.60 -9.75 -3.28
C THR A 174 -11.34 -9.57 -4.78
N LEU A 175 -11.74 -10.55 -5.58
CA LEU A 175 -11.64 -10.43 -7.03
C LEU A 175 -12.46 -9.26 -7.59
N ASN A 176 -13.57 -8.86 -6.92
CA ASN A 176 -14.30 -7.64 -7.30
C ASN A 176 -13.45 -6.37 -7.09
N GLU A 177 -12.67 -6.30 -6.02
CA GLU A 177 -11.78 -5.15 -5.77
C GLU A 177 -10.62 -5.14 -6.78
N ILE A 178 -10.06 -6.32 -7.08
CA ILE A 178 -9.05 -6.49 -8.13
C ILE A 178 -9.62 -6.11 -9.51
N LEU A 179 -10.86 -6.51 -9.81
CA LEU A 179 -11.56 -6.10 -11.03
C LEU A 179 -11.66 -4.58 -11.16
N GLN A 180 -11.97 -3.85 -10.07
CA GLN A 180 -12.03 -2.39 -10.13
C GLN A 180 -10.68 -1.78 -10.54
N ARG A 181 -9.57 -2.32 -10.07
CA ARG A 181 -8.22 -1.91 -10.50
C ARG A 181 -7.96 -2.24 -11.96
N TYR A 182 -8.40 -3.43 -12.41
CA TYR A 182 -8.20 -3.91 -13.78
C TYR A 182 -9.05 -3.15 -14.81
N LEU A 183 -10.17 -2.55 -14.43
CA LEU A 183 -11.02 -1.77 -15.33
C LEU A 183 -10.28 -0.61 -16.01
N HIS A 184 -9.20 -0.11 -15.41
CA HIS A 184 -8.34 0.89 -16.04
C HIS A 184 -7.67 0.37 -17.32
N TYR A 185 -7.36 -0.94 -17.39
CA TYR A 185 -6.74 -1.58 -18.57
C TYR A 185 -7.75 -2.15 -19.53
N ASN A 186 -8.87 -2.63 -19.03
CA ASN A 186 -9.97 -3.18 -19.84
C ASN A 186 -11.31 -2.77 -19.24
N SER A 187 -11.92 -1.72 -19.79
CA SER A 187 -13.22 -1.20 -19.34
C SER A 187 -14.37 -2.23 -19.41
N HIS A 188 -14.23 -3.23 -20.29
CA HIS A 188 -15.22 -4.30 -20.47
C HIS A 188 -15.00 -5.51 -19.56
N ALA A 189 -14.00 -5.50 -18.69
CA ALA A 189 -13.63 -6.66 -17.86
C ALA A 189 -14.78 -7.17 -16.95
N ARG A 190 -15.82 -6.39 -16.73
CA ARG A 190 -17.05 -6.79 -16.01
C ARG A 190 -17.88 -7.82 -16.76
N SER A 191 -17.79 -7.84 -18.10
CA SER A 191 -18.57 -8.74 -18.97
C SER A 191 -17.88 -10.09 -19.16
N TYR A 192 -16.74 -10.33 -18.52
CA TYR A 192 -16.01 -11.56 -18.65
C TYR A 192 -16.19 -12.48 -17.43
N THR A 193 -16.23 -13.78 -17.69
CA THR A 193 -16.07 -14.78 -16.62
C THR A 193 -14.60 -14.94 -16.31
N TRP A 194 -14.24 -14.80 -15.06
CA TRP A 194 -12.88 -14.95 -14.55
C TRP A 194 -12.65 -16.41 -14.17
N LYS A 195 -11.61 -17.02 -14.71
CA LYS A 195 -11.29 -18.44 -14.47
C LYS A 195 -9.83 -18.63 -14.08
N HIS A 196 -9.59 -19.60 -13.22
CA HIS A 196 -8.26 -20.10 -12.91
C HIS A 196 -8.25 -21.62 -12.99
N ALA A 197 -7.25 -22.20 -13.69
CA ALA A 197 -7.14 -23.66 -13.88
C ALA A 197 -8.45 -24.32 -14.36
N GLY A 198 -9.24 -23.64 -15.20
CA GLY A 198 -10.51 -24.14 -15.75
C GLY A 198 -11.73 -23.92 -14.84
N ALA A 199 -11.56 -23.55 -13.57
CA ALA A 199 -12.64 -23.29 -12.64
C ALA A 199 -13.07 -21.81 -12.68
N ASN A 200 -14.38 -21.54 -12.59
CA ASN A 200 -14.89 -20.18 -12.43
C ASN A 200 -14.52 -19.66 -11.05
N LEU A 201 -14.07 -18.41 -10.99
CA LEU A 201 -13.71 -17.74 -9.75
C LEU A 201 -14.92 -17.02 -9.14
N ASP A 202 -15.06 -17.11 -7.82
CA ASP A 202 -16.03 -16.33 -7.07
C ASP A 202 -15.48 -14.91 -6.83
N MET A 203 -16.11 -13.94 -7.47
CA MET A 203 -15.68 -12.53 -7.43
C MET A 203 -15.81 -11.90 -6.05
N SER A 204 -16.61 -12.47 -5.14
CA SER A 204 -16.79 -11.98 -3.78
C SER A 204 -15.69 -12.45 -2.81
N ARG A 205 -14.86 -13.38 -3.23
CA ARG A 205 -13.78 -13.99 -2.45
C ARG A 205 -12.42 -13.47 -2.84
N THR A 206 -11.45 -13.68 -1.96
CA THR A 206 -10.04 -13.38 -2.21
C THR A 206 -9.42 -14.43 -3.16
N LEU A 207 -8.19 -14.15 -3.63
CA LEU A 207 -7.43 -15.11 -4.44
C LEU A 207 -7.21 -16.44 -3.69
N SER A 208 -6.85 -16.37 -2.42
CA SER A 208 -6.59 -17.55 -1.60
C SER A 208 -7.86 -18.37 -1.34
N GLU A 209 -9.00 -17.73 -1.09
CA GLU A 209 -10.29 -18.38 -0.93
C GLU A 209 -10.81 -19.00 -2.23
N ASN A 210 -10.31 -18.55 -3.37
CA ASN A 210 -10.54 -19.15 -4.70
C ASN A 210 -9.50 -20.22 -5.07
N ASN A 211 -8.67 -20.64 -4.12
CA ASN A 211 -7.60 -21.62 -4.35
C ASN A 211 -6.58 -21.20 -5.43
N VAL A 212 -6.38 -19.92 -5.66
CA VAL A 212 -5.29 -19.44 -6.51
C VAL A 212 -4.00 -19.54 -5.70
N PRO A 213 -3.00 -20.36 -6.15
CA PRO A 213 -1.81 -20.64 -5.37
C PRO A 213 -0.98 -19.37 -5.13
N ASP A 214 -0.23 -19.38 -4.03
CA ASP A 214 0.67 -18.32 -3.62
C ASP A 214 2.02 -18.95 -3.27
N ASP A 215 2.77 -19.27 -4.30
CA ASP A 215 4.02 -20.01 -4.20
C ASP A 215 5.25 -19.12 -4.18
N ASP A 216 5.07 -17.79 -4.13
CA ASP A 216 6.16 -16.80 -4.23
C ASP A 216 7.30 -17.07 -3.23
N VAL A 217 6.96 -17.39 -1.98
CA VAL A 217 7.96 -17.68 -0.92
C VAL A 217 8.75 -18.93 -1.21
N GLU A 218 8.08 -19.97 -1.74
CA GLU A 218 8.72 -21.24 -2.07
C GLU A 218 9.60 -21.11 -3.32
N LEU A 219 9.12 -20.37 -4.32
CA LEU A 219 9.88 -20.06 -5.54
C LEU A 219 11.15 -19.26 -5.21
N GLU A 220 11.05 -18.28 -4.33
CA GLU A 220 12.20 -17.50 -3.85
C GLU A 220 13.20 -18.41 -3.12
N ARG A 221 12.70 -19.32 -2.26
CA ARG A 221 13.54 -20.28 -1.52
C ARG A 221 14.30 -21.21 -2.47
N LEU A 222 13.63 -21.66 -3.52
CA LEU A 222 14.18 -22.54 -4.56
C LEU A 222 15.01 -21.79 -5.60
N ARG A 223 15.08 -20.46 -5.53
CA ARG A 223 15.73 -19.57 -6.51
C ARG A 223 15.18 -19.76 -7.93
N LEU A 224 13.91 -20.09 -8.05
CA LEU A 224 13.22 -20.18 -9.32
C LEU A 224 12.72 -18.80 -9.74
N ASP A 225 12.62 -18.62 -11.07
CA ASP A 225 12.09 -17.37 -11.61
C ASP A 225 10.58 -17.33 -11.37
N SER A 226 10.15 -16.49 -10.42
CA SER A 226 8.74 -16.28 -10.08
C SER A 226 7.91 -15.86 -11.31
N ASP A 227 8.54 -15.26 -12.30
CA ASP A 227 7.88 -14.80 -13.52
C ASP A 227 7.29 -15.94 -14.34
N LEU A 228 7.94 -17.10 -14.33
CA LEU A 228 7.45 -18.29 -15.05
C LEU A 228 6.28 -18.97 -14.35
N PHE A 229 6.17 -18.80 -13.04
CA PHE A 229 5.20 -19.50 -12.19
C PHE A 229 4.07 -18.57 -11.68
N THR A 230 4.03 -17.32 -12.13
CA THR A 230 2.95 -16.39 -11.77
C THR A 230 1.59 -16.97 -12.17
N PRO A 231 0.64 -17.12 -11.22
CA PRO A 231 -0.66 -17.69 -11.51
C PRO A 231 -1.44 -16.84 -12.51
N ALA A 232 -2.02 -17.49 -13.53
CA ALA A 232 -2.79 -16.85 -14.58
C ALA A 232 -4.29 -16.90 -14.27
N ILE A 233 -4.94 -15.75 -14.38
CA ILE A 233 -6.40 -15.62 -14.40
C ILE A 233 -6.81 -15.38 -15.84
N LEU A 234 -7.68 -16.23 -16.35
CA LEU A 234 -8.17 -16.17 -17.72
C LEU A 234 -9.52 -15.45 -17.76
N LEU A 235 -9.65 -14.46 -18.63
CA LEU A 235 -10.90 -13.77 -18.89
C LEU A 235 -11.57 -14.40 -20.11
N HIS A 236 -12.70 -15.03 -19.89
CA HIS A 236 -13.55 -15.57 -20.96
C HIS A 236 -14.73 -14.64 -21.19
N PHE A 237 -14.93 -14.22 -22.42
CA PHE A 237 -16.11 -13.43 -22.78
C PHE A 237 -17.37 -14.28 -22.61
N ASN A 238 -18.36 -13.73 -21.93
CA ASN A 238 -19.68 -14.38 -21.81
C ASN A 238 -20.44 -14.11 -23.09
N ASP A 239 -20.50 -15.10 -23.94
CA ASP A 239 -21.40 -15.08 -25.10
C ASP A 239 -22.73 -15.66 -24.64
N ASP A 240 -23.66 -14.79 -24.23
CA ASP A 240 -25.03 -15.19 -23.81
C ASP A 240 -25.87 -15.70 -24.97
N LEU A 241 -25.28 -15.89 -26.16
CA LEU A 241 -25.97 -16.41 -27.34
C LEU A 241 -26.16 -17.93 -27.33
N THR A 242 -25.69 -18.63 -26.30
CA THR A 242 -25.78 -20.09 -26.20
C THR A 242 -26.81 -20.62 -25.20
N GLU A 243 -27.58 -19.76 -24.54
CA GLU A 243 -28.77 -20.17 -23.80
C GLU A 243 -30.03 -19.87 -24.63
N GLY A 244 -30.35 -20.78 -25.53
CA GLY A 244 -31.61 -20.92 -26.22
C GLY A 244 -32.24 -22.25 -25.92
#